data_9c9ae5c38c85d08b30274ff9cc9f9ba1
#
_entry.id   9c9ae5c38c85d08b30274ff9cc9f9ba1
#
_cell.length_a   1.000
_cell.length_b   1.000
_cell.length_c   1.000
_cell.angle_alpha   90.00
_cell.angle_beta   90.00
_cell.angle_gamma   90.00
#
_symmetry.space_group_name_H-M   'P 1'
#
loop_
_entity.id
_entity.type
_entity.pdbx_description
1 polymer ?
#
loop_
_entity_poly.entity_id
_entity_poly.type
_entity_poly.pdbx_seq_one_letter_code
_entity_poly.pdbx_strand_id
1 'polypeptide(L)'
;MLERLNHVAIAVTDLKSAANTYRDILGAKVGEPLDQPEHGVTVVFIELPNTKVELITPLGENSPIFNFFNKNKNGGIHHICYEVKNLELSMNILMKNNYKIIGDNPKIGAHGKPVIFLHPSGFDGTLIELQEE
;
A
#
# COMPACT_ATOMS: atom_id res chain seq x y z
N MET A 1 -4.77 18.08 -6.11
CA MET A 1 -4.12 17.29 -5.05
C MET A 1 -3.45 16.04 -5.60
N LEU A 2 -4.23 15.14 -6.19
CA LEU A 2 -3.68 13.89 -6.72
C LEU A 2 -2.91 14.11 -8.02
N GLU A 3 -1.75 13.47 -8.12
CA GLU A 3 -0.91 13.49 -9.33
C GLU A 3 -1.09 12.21 -10.15
N ARG A 4 -0.61 11.11 -9.67
CA ARG A 4 -0.70 9.84 -10.39
C ARG A 4 -0.93 8.65 -9.44
N LEU A 5 -1.33 7.53 -10.01
CA LEU A 5 -1.39 6.28 -9.29
C LEU A 5 0.05 5.75 -9.10
N ASN A 6 0.48 5.66 -7.84
CA ASN A 6 1.81 5.11 -7.54
C ASN A 6 1.79 3.59 -7.60
N HIS A 7 0.86 2.95 -6.87
CA HIS A 7 0.74 1.50 -6.90
C HIS A 7 -0.63 1.02 -6.42
N VAL A 8 -0.91 -0.25 -6.69
CA VAL A 8 -1.98 -1.02 -6.08
C VAL A 8 -1.33 -2.10 -5.23
N ALA A 9 -1.66 -2.16 -3.95
CA ALA A 9 -1.15 -3.18 -3.03
C ALA A 9 -2.12 -4.35 -2.92
N ILE A 10 -1.60 -5.55 -3.11
CA ILE A 10 -2.34 -6.80 -3.01
C ILE A 10 -1.75 -7.62 -1.85
N ALA A 11 -2.59 -7.93 -0.88
CA ALA A 11 -2.22 -8.85 0.20
C ALA A 11 -2.28 -10.28 -0.31
N VAL A 12 -1.20 -11.03 -0.14
CA VAL A 12 -1.06 -12.40 -0.63
C VAL A 12 -0.72 -13.35 0.51
N THR A 13 -1.23 -14.57 0.44
CA THR A 13 -1.00 -15.60 1.49
C THR A 13 0.38 -16.23 1.39
N ASP A 14 0.94 -16.30 0.18
CA ASP A 14 2.27 -16.86 -0.09
C ASP A 14 2.99 -15.94 -1.08
N LEU A 15 3.91 -15.14 -0.56
CA LEU A 15 4.59 -14.11 -1.34
C LEU A 15 5.44 -14.70 -2.47
N LYS A 16 6.17 -15.78 -2.19
CA LYS A 16 7.02 -16.44 -3.19
C LYS A 16 6.19 -17.01 -4.35
N SER A 17 5.11 -17.71 -4.02
CA SER A 17 4.20 -18.25 -5.03
C SER A 17 3.55 -17.16 -5.87
N ALA A 18 3.07 -16.09 -5.24
CA ALA A 18 2.49 -14.95 -5.95
C ALA A 18 3.52 -14.27 -6.88
N ALA A 19 4.72 -14.00 -6.37
CA ALA A 19 5.80 -13.41 -7.16
C ALA A 19 6.16 -14.27 -8.38
N ASN A 20 6.25 -15.59 -8.20
CA ASN A 20 6.52 -16.53 -9.28
C ASN A 20 5.42 -16.50 -10.35
N THR A 21 4.16 -16.42 -9.94
CA THR A 21 3.02 -16.30 -10.88
C THR A 21 3.15 -15.07 -11.75
N TYR A 22 3.43 -13.92 -11.15
CA TYR A 22 3.62 -12.68 -11.91
C TYR A 22 4.82 -12.74 -12.85
N ARG A 23 5.92 -13.33 -12.40
CA ARG A 23 7.14 -13.44 -13.21
C ARG A 23 7.01 -14.47 -14.34
N ASP A 24 6.61 -15.68 -13.98
CA ASP A 24 6.74 -16.84 -14.90
C ASP A 24 5.51 -17.02 -15.77
N ILE A 25 4.33 -16.66 -15.28
CA ILE A 25 3.06 -16.83 -16.03
C ILE A 25 2.64 -15.52 -16.69
N LEU A 26 2.68 -14.41 -15.95
CA LEU A 26 2.24 -13.11 -16.46
C LEU A 26 3.37 -12.31 -17.14
N GLY A 27 4.61 -12.79 -17.07
CA GLY A 27 5.74 -12.17 -17.74
C GLY A 27 6.15 -10.80 -17.21
N ALA A 28 5.79 -10.50 -15.97
CA ALA A 28 6.07 -9.21 -15.36
C ALA A 28 7.51 -9.11 -14.83
N LYS A 29 7.98 -7.87 -14.72
CA LYS A 29 9.25 -7.57 -14.04
C LYS A 29 9.01 -7.53 -12.53
N VAL A 30 9.56 -8.51 -11.82
CA VAL A 30 9.35 -8.72 -10.39
C VAL A 30 10.65 -8.46 -9.65
N GLY A 31 10.60 -7.58 -8.63
CA GLY A 31 11.74 -7.26 -7.77
C GLY A 31 11.99 -8.29 -6.68
N GLU A 32 13.04 -8.08 -5.91
CA GLU A 32 13.37 -8.90 -4.76
C GLU A 32 12.51 -8.56 -3.54
N PRO A 33 12.24 -9.53 -2.64
CA PRO A 33 11.53 -9.24 -1.40
C PRO A 33 12.25 -8.20 -0.55
N LEU A 34 11.48 -7.28 0.02
CA LEU A 34 11.97 -6.22 0.88
C LEU A 34 11.17 -6.22 2.18
N ASP A 35 11.86 -6.41 3.30
CA ASP A 35 11.24 -6.34 4.62
C ASP A 35 11.01 -4.90 5.04
N GLN A 36 9.80 -4.63 5.53
CA GLN A 36 9.39 -3.35 6.09
C GLN A 36 8.89 -3.56 7.53
N PRO A 37 9.81 -3.74 8.51
CA PRO A 37 9.42 -4.08 9.87
C PRO A 37 8.53 -3.03 10.53
N GLU A 38 8.73 -1.75 10.19
CA GLU A 38 7.95 -0.63 10.71
C GLU A 38 6.47 -0.68 10.30
N HIS A 39 6.20 -1.29 9.15
CA HIS A 39 4.84 -1.49 8.63
C HIS A 39 4.33 -2.92 8.85
N GLY A 40 5.16 -3.80 9.38
CA GLY A 40 4.81 -5.19 9.63
C GLY A 40 4.54 -6.01 8.38
N VAL A 41 5.24 -5.71 7.28
CA VAL A 41 5.07 -6.39 5.98
C VAL A 41 6.40 -6.70 5.32
N THR A 42 6.38 -7.75 4.50
CA THR A 42 7.38 -7.98 3.44
C THR A 42 6.72 -7.67 2.11
N VAL A 43 7.40 -6.93 1.27
CA VAL A 43 6.86 -6.46 -0.02
C VAL A 43 7.68 -6.96 -1.19
N VAL A 44 7.01 -7.18 -2.32
CA VAL A 44 7.62 -7.39 -3.63
C VAL A 44 6.99 -6.40 -4.60
N PHE A 45 7.82 -5.63 -5.31
CA PHE A 45 7.36 -4.70 -6.33
C PHE A 45 7.29 -5.39 -7.68
N ILE A 46 6.20 -5.13 -8.39
CA ILE A 46 5.99 -5.54 -9.78
C ILE A 46 5.91 -4.28 -10.61
N GLU A 47 6.88 -4.10 -11.51
CA GLU A 47 6.96 -2.92 -12.37
C GLU A 47 6.09 -3.11 -13.61
N LEU A 48 5.21 -2.14 -13.86
CA LEU A 48 4.41 -2.03 -15.08
C LEU A 48 4.77 -0.73 -15.81
N PRO A 49 4.48 -0.62 -17.10
CA PRO A 49 4.80 0.62 -17.85
C PRO A 49 4.15 1.88 -17.29
N ASN A 50 2.98 1.77 -16.67
CA ASN A 50 2.18 2.90 -16.20
C ASN A 50 2.08 3.03 -14.68
N THR A 51 2.41 2.00 -13.92
CA THR A 51 2.34 2.01 -12.45
C THR A 51 3.07 0.80 -11.88
N LYS A 52 2.87 0.52 -10.60
CA LYS A 52 3.40 -0.68 -9.91
C LYS A 52 2.28 -1.44 -9.23
N VAL A 53 2.49 -2.74 -9.06
CA VAL A 53 1.75 -3.56 -8.13
C VAL A 53 2.68 -3.90 -6.98
N GLU A 54 2.20 -3.81 -5.76
CA GLU A 54 2.94 -4.16 -4.55
C GLU A 54 2.30 -5.39 -3.93
N LEU A 55 3.01 -6.52 -3.97
CA LEU A 55 2.56 -7.73 -3.25
C LEU A 55 3.04 -7.63 -1.82
N ILE A 56 2.14 -7.81 -0.86
CA ILE A 56 2.46 -7.69 0.56
C ILE A 56 2.00 -8.93 1.33
N THR A 57 2.81 -9.32 2.31
CA THR A 57 2.50 -10.40 3.25
C THR A 57 2.92 -10.00 4.67
N PRO A 58 2.30 -10.56 5.72
CA PRO A 58 2.63 -10.18 7.09
C PRO A 58 4.10 -10.45 7.44
N LEU A 59 4.72 -9.52 8.14
CA LEU A 59 6.03 -9.66 8.76
C LEU A 59 5.87 -9.45 10.27
N GLY A 60 6.21 -10.48 11.04
CA GLY A 60 6.07 -10.46 12.51
C GLY A 60 4.65 -10.82 12.97
N GLU A 61 4.56 -11.18 14.26
CA GLU A 61 3.31 -11.66 14.87
C GLU A 61 2.25 -10.58 15.03
N ASN A 62 2.68 -9.31 15.11
CA ASN A 62 1.81 -8.16 15.36
C ASN A 62 1.52 -7.36 14.06
N SER A 63 1.69 -7.97 12.92
CA SER A 63 1.43 -7.30 11.65
C SER A 63 -0.03 -6.84 11.54
N PRO A 64 -0.28 -5.56 11.18
CA PRO A 64 -1.64 -5.05 11.02
C PRO A 64 -2.39 -5.71 9.85
N ILE A 65 -1.69 -6.33 8.91
CA ILE A 65 -2.30 -7.05 7.77
C ILE A 65 -3.07 -8.30 8.22
N PHE A 66 -2.80 -8.88 9.37
CA PHE A 66 -3.58 -10.01 9.87
C PHE A 66 -5.08 -9.68 9.99
N ASN A 67 -5.42 -8.44 10.36
CA ASN A 67 -6.82 -8.01 10.40
C ASN A 67 -7.49 -8.04 9.04
N PHE A 68 -6.75 -7.72 7.98
CA PHE A 68 -7.23 -7.83 6.60
C PHE A 68 -7.51 -9.29 6.24
N PHE A 69 -6.61 -10.20 6.56
CA PHE A 69 -6.78 -11.63 6.28
C PHE A 69 -7.92 -12.28 7.06
N ASN A 70 -8.28 -11.76 8.23
CA ASN A 70 -9.44 -12.25 8.98
C ASN A 70 -10.74 -12.10 8.19
N LYS A 71 -10.85 -11.07 7.35
CA LYS A 71 -12.00 -10.79 6.48
C LYS A 71 -11.80 -11.27 5.05
N ASN A 72 -10.56 -11.46 4.63
CA ASN A 72 -10.17 -11.79 3.26
C ASN A 72 -9.17 -12.94 3.29
N LYS A 73 -9.66 -14.14 3.59
CA LYS A 73 -8.82 -15.33 3.86
C LYS A 73 -7.89 -15.71 2.71
N ASN A 74 -8.28 -15.41 1.48
CA ASN A 74 -7.48 -15.72 0.29
C ASN A 74 -6.66 -14.53 -0.22
N GLY A 75 -6.59 -13.44 0.56
CA GLY A 75 -5.95 -12.20 0.15
C GLY A 75 -6.87 -11.30 -0.67
N GLY A 76 -6.29 -10.37 -1.40
CA GLY A 76 -7.00 -9.44 -2.25
C GLY A 76 -6.37 -8.04 -2.22
N ILE A 77 -7.00 -7.08 -2.91
CA ILE A 77 -6.52 -5.69 -2.91
C ILE A 77 -6.60 -5.13 -1.49
N HIS A 78 -5.46 -4.65 -0.98
CA HIS A 78 -5.36 -4.08 0.36
C HIS A 78 -5.53 -2.56 0.34
N HIS A 79 -4.83 -1.87 -0.56
CA HIS A 79 -4.95 -0.41 -0.70
C HIS A 79 -4.54 0.06 -2.09
N ILE A 80 -4.88 1.32 -2.36
CA ILE A 80 -4.46 2.05 -3.56
C ILE A 80 -3.65 3.24 -3.10
N CYS A 81 -2.48 3.46 -3.70
CA CYS A 81 -1.60 4.58 -3.38
C CYS A 81 -1.59 5.61 -4.50
N TYR A 82 -1.90 6.86 -4.15
CA TYR A 82 -1.77 8.01 -5.04
C TYR A 82 -0.60 8.90 -4.61
N GLU A 83 0.04 9.56 -5.57
CA GLU A 83 1.05 10.56 -5.30
C GLU A 83 0.43 11.94 -5.12
N VAL A 84 1.02 12.74 -4.24
CA VAL A 84 0.69 14.14 -4.02
C VAL A 84 1.98 14.97 -3.96
N LYS A 85 1.91 16.24 -4.38
CA LYS A 85 3.09 17.13 -4.33
C LYS A 85 3.47 17.55 -2.93
N ASN A 86 2.48 17.76 -2.08
CA ASN A 86 2.67 18.25 -0.72
C ASN A 86 1.72 17.52 0.22
N LEU A 87 2.29 16.62 1.01
CA LEU A 87 1.51 15.77 1.89
C LEU A 87 0.87 16.56 3.04
N GLU A 88 1.60 17.53 3.60
CA GLU A 88 1.07 18.37 4.69
C GLU A 88 -0.13 19.20 4.23
N LEU A 89 -0.04 19.82 3.06
CA LEU A 89 -1.16 20.56 2.48
C LEU A 89 -2.35 19.64 2.23
N SER A 90 -2.10 18.44 1.72
CA SER A 90 -3.14 17.42 1.47
C SER A 90 -3.84 17.01 2.77
N MET A 91 -3.06 16.78 3.84
CA MET A 91 -3.61 16.48 5.17
C MET A 91 -4.50 17.60 5.69
N ASN A 92 -4.06 18.85 5.56
CA ASN A 92 -4.84 20.01 6.01
C ASN A 92 -6.18 20.13 5.27
N ILE A 93 -6.18 19.91 3.97
CA ILE A 93 -7.40 19.92 3.15
C ILE A 93 -8.36 18.81 3.59
N LEU A 94 -7.84 17.60 3.78
CA LEU A 94 -8.64 16.44 4.19
C LEU A 94 -9.27 16.66 5.57
N MET A 95 -8.48 17.08 6.54
CA MET A 95 -8.97 17.35 7.90
C MET A 95 -10.02 18.46 7.93
N LYS A 96 -9.80 19.55 7.17
CA LYS A 96 -10.76 20.64 7.06
C LYS A 96 -12.10 20.19 6.47
N ASN A 97 -12.10 19.17 5.65
CA ASN A 97 -13.30 18.57 5.05
C ASN A 97 -13.81 17.35 5.81
N ASN A 98 -13.34 17.14 7.03
CA ASN A 98 -13.76 16.05 7.93
C ASN A 98 -13.42 14.63 7.43
N TYR A 99 -12.42 14.49 6.57
CA TYR A 99 -11.88 13.18 6.21
C TYR A 99 -10.91 12.69 7.28
N LYS A 100 -11.01 11.42 7.62
CA LYS A 100 -10.23 10.83 8.70
C LYS A 100 -8.92 10.25 8.17
N ILE A 101 -7.81 10.76 8.71
CA ILE A 101 -6.47 10.23 8.50
C ILE A 101 -6.19 9.19 9.59
N ILE A 102 -5.61 8.05 9.21
CA ILE A 102 -5.20 7.02 10.15
C ILE A 102 -3.83 7.37 10.71
N GLY A 103 -3.73 7.47 12.04
CA GLY A 103 -2.52 7.92 12.73
C GLY A 103 -2.44 9.43 12.82
N ASP A 104 -1.40 9.92 13.50
CA ASP A 104 -1.24 11.36 13.80
C ASP A 104 -0.25 12.04 12.86
N ASN A 105 0.74 11.30 12.39
CA ASN A 105 1.85 11.84 11.60
C ASN A 105 2.16 10.95 10.38
N PRO A 106 2.73 11.53 9.31
CA PRO A 106 3.27 10.76 8.20
C PRO A 106 4.33 9.76 8.66
N LYS A 107 4.38 8.61 7.99
CA LYS A 107 5.42 7.59 8.14
C LYS A 107 6.20 7.48 6.85
N ILE A 108 7.36 6.87 6.91
CA ILE A 108 8.14 6.59 5.69
C ILE A 108 7.65 5.26 5.10
N GLY A 109 7.20 5.31 3.86
CA GLY A 109 6.72 4.14 3.13
C GLY A 109 7.84 3.32 2.48
N ALA A 110 7.45 2.29 1.74
CA ALA A 110 8.37 1.34 1.11
C ALA A 110 9.32 1.98 0.08
N HIS A 111 8.93 3.12 -0.49
CA HIS A 111 9.74 3.88 -1.44
C HIS A 111 10.65 4.94 -0.79
N GLY A 112 10.72 4.98 0.54
CA GLY A 112 11.51 5.97 1.27
C GLY A 112 10.90 7.38 1.31
N LYS A 113 9.63 7.52 0.98
CA LYS A 113 8.89 8.79 0.94
C LYS A 113 7.87 8.87 2.06
N PRO A 114 7.51 10.08 2.53
CA PRO A 114 6.44 10.26 3.50
C PRO A 114 5.10 9.77 2.96
N VAL A 115 4.36 9.05 3.78
CA VAL A 115 3.03 8.52 3.45
C VAL A 115 2.04 8.73 4.60
N ILE A 116 0.76 8.81 4.24
CA ILE A 116 -0.38 8.71 5.17
C ILE A 116 -1.40 7.74 4.62
N PHE A 117 -2.21 7.18 5.52
CA PHE A 117 -3.38 6.38 5.14
C PHE A 117 -4.67 7.11 5.49
N LEU A 118 -5.65 7.01 4.60
CA LEU A 118 -6.98 7.59 4.76
C LEU A 118 -7.98 6.49 5.11
N HIS A 119 -8.80 6.76 6.12
CA HIS A 119 -9.76 5.78 6.60
C HIS A 119 -10.77 5.39 5.52
N PRO A 120 -11.03 4.09 5.31
CA PRO A 120 -11.93 3.61 4.25
C PRO A 120 -13.34 4.18 4.28
N SER A 121 -13.82 4.63 5.45
CA SER A 121 -15.18 5.19 5.59
C SER A 121 -15.44 6.42 4.72
N GLY A 122 -14.39 7.15 4.33
CA GLY A 122 -14.50 8.31 3.43
C GLY A 122 -14.32 7.98 1.95
N PHE A 123 -13.99 6.74 1.62
CA PHE A 123 -13.57 6.33 0.27
C PHE A 123 -14.21 5.02 -0.17
N ASP A 124 -15.50 4.88 0.10
CA ASP A 124 -16.32 3.74 -0.31
C ASP A 124 -15.74 2.37 0.10
N GLY A 125 -15.19 2.30 1.32
CA GLY A 125 -14.61 1.08 1.86
C GLY A 125 -13.21 0.77 1.37
N THR A 126 -12.58 1.68 0.61
CA THR A 126 -11.22 1.50 0.09
C THR A 126 -10.21 2.21 0.97
N LEU A 127 -9.19 1.49 1.42
CA LEU A 127 -8.04 2.07 2.09
C LEU A 127 -7.19 2.81 1.06
N ILE A 128 -6.97 4.10 1.29
CA ILE A 128 -6.17 4.96 0.40
C ILE A 128 -4.87 5.32 1.10
N GLU A 129 -3.77 5.21 0.39
CA GLU A 129 -2.46 5.74 0.77
C GLU A 129 -2.17 6.98 -0.06
N LEU A 130 -1.66 8.03 0.58
CA LEU A 130 -1.09 9.18 -0.12
C LEU A 130 0.41 9.22 0.15
N GLN A 131 1.19 9.31 -0.91
CA GLN A 131 2.65 9.38 -0.88
C GLN A 131 3.11 10.72 -1.46
N GLU A 132 4.04 11.38 -0.76
CA GLU A 132 4.69 12.56 -1.33
C GLU A 132 5.62 12.17 -2.49
N GLU A 133 5.68 12.97 -3.55
CA GLU A 133 6.55 12.77 -4.73
C GLU A 133 8.04 12.64 -4.42
#